data_0565d645fd0523f3c6b4bf7e77412a7c
#
_entry.id   0565d645fd0523f3c6b4bf7e77412a7c
#
_cell.length_a   1.000
_cell.length_b   1.000
_cell.length_c   1.000
_cell.angle_alpha   90.00
_cell.angle_beta   90.00
_cell.angle_gamma   90.00
#
_symmetry.space_group_name_H-M   'P 1'
#
loop_
_entity.id
_entity.type
_entity.pdbx_description
1 polymer ?
#
loop_
_entity_poly.entity_id
_entity_poly.type
_entity_poly.pdbx_seq_one_letter_code
_entity_poly.pdbx_strand_id
1 'polypeptide(L)'
;MGLFLQHKTDDIQWAVWKMEESLDALLALLPDARRVFCEQDLNRFVSERRKMEWLSVRVLLYAMLQEDKEIGYSPEGKPYLTDHSFFISISHTKGYVAVMLASFTPAGIDIEQYAQRVHKVSDRYIRSDEQTEPYQGDMTWGLLLHWSAKEAVFKRMENADADLRKLRLTHFI
;
A
#
# COMPACT_ATOMS: atom_id res chain seq x y z
N MET A 1 -9.28 -16.93 -5.10
CA MET A 1 -9.38 -15.51 -5.53
C MET A 1 -8.90 -14.66 -4.38
N GLY A 2 -7.75 -14.01 -4.54
CA GLY A 2 -6.98 -13.36 -3.46
C GLY A 2 -7.54 -12.05 -2.91
N LEU A 3 -8.72 -11.56 -3.40
CA LEU A 3 -9.37 -10.39 -2.82
C LEU A 3 -9.79 -10.70 -1.38
N PHE A 4 -9.10 -10.09 -0.42
CA PHE A 4 -9.21 -10.40 1.00
C PHE A 4 -10.15 -9.44 1.74
N LEU A 5 -10.00 -8.15 1.50
CA LEU A 5 -10.84 -7.09 2.06
C LEU A 5 -11.06 -6.00 1.00
N GLN A 6 -12.22 -5.34 1.07
CA GLN A 6 -12.49 -4.17 0.25
C GLN A 6 -13.48 -3.24 0.94
N HIS A 7 -13.35 -1.95 0.62
CA HIS A 7 -14.28 -0.91 1.04
C HIS A 7 -14.42 0.12 -0.08
N LYS A 8 -15.63 0.63 -0.27
CA LYS A 8 -15.93 1.65 -1.29
C LYS A 8 -16.96 2.64 -0.76
N THR A 9 -16.62 3.90 -0.90
CA THR A 9 -17.55 5.06 -0.78
C THR A 9 -17.55 5.82 -2.10
N ASP A 10 -18.26 6.93 -2.16
CA ASP A 10 -18.27 7.78 -3.36
C ASP A 10 -16.89 8.41 -3.64
N ASP A 11 -16.12 8.72 -2.59
CA ASP A 11 -14.86 9.46 -2.70
C ASP A 11 -13.63 8.58 -2.61
N ILE A 12 -13.70 7.46 -1.89
CA ILE A 12 -12.55 6.61 -1.57
C ILE A 12 -12.94 5.15 -1.75
N GLN A 13 -12.05 4.39 -2.39
CA GLN A 13 -12.12 2.95 -2.41
C GLN A 13 -10.74 2.36 -2.10
N TRP A 14 -10.72 1.28 -1.33
CA TRP A 14 -9.51 0.53 -1.06
C TRP A 14 -9.78 -0.96 -1.01
N ALA A 15 -8.76 -1.71 -1.32
CA ALA A 15 -8.84 -3.17 -1.24
C ALA A 15 -7.48 -3.77 -0.87
N VAL A 16 -7.53 -4.98 -0.34
CA VAL A 16 -6.38 -5.80 0.04
C VAL A 16 -6.46 -7.12 -0.71
N TRP A 17 -5.34 -7.52 -1.30
CA TRP A 17 -5.15 -8.80 -1.96
C TRP A 17 -4.22 -9.68 -1.15
N LYS A 18 -4.61 -10.92 -0.89
CA LYS A 18 -3.74 -11.96 -0.32
C LYS A 18 -3.03 -12.68 -1.45
N MET A 19 -1.71 -12.66 -1.46
CA MET A 19 -0.88 -13.24 -2.52
C MET A 19 -0.70 -14.74 -2.29
N GLU A 20 -1.65 -15.55 -2.76
CA GLU A 20 -1.62 -17.02 -2.66
C GLU A 20 -1.54 -17.70 -4.04
N GLU A 21 -1.76 -16.94 -5.11
CA GLU A 21 -1.72 -17.42 -6.49
C GLU A 21 -0.29 -17.50 -7.03
N SER A 22 -0.08 -18.32 -8.07
CA SER A 22 1.13 -18.26 -8.88
C SER A 22 1.12 -17.03 -9.80
N LEU A 23 2.29 -16.65 -10.35
CA LEU A 23 2.39 -15.55 -11.33
C LEU A 23 1.49 -15.81 -12.54
N ASP A 24 1.46 -17.03 -13.06
CA ASP A 24 0.64 -17.40 -14.22
C ASP A 24 -0.86 -17.26 -13.92
N ALA A 25 -1.28 -17.66 -12.71
CA ALA A 25 -2.66 -17.50 -12.28
C ALA A 25 -3.05 -16.03 -12.13
N LEU A 26 -2.16 -15.18 -11.62
CA LEU A 26 -2.38 -13.73 -11.55
C LEU A 26 -2.45 -13.10 -12.93
N LEU A 27 -1.54 -13.46 -13.85
CA LEU A 27 -1.56 -12.98 -15.23
C LEU A 27 -2.88 -13.34 -15.93
N ALA A 28 -3.42 -14.54 -15.68
CA ALA A 28 -4.69 -14.99 -16.25
C ALA A 28 -5.91 -14.17 -15.79
N LEU A 29 -5.80 -13.40 -14.71
CA LEU A 29 -6.85 -12.48 -14.22
C LEU A 29 -6.88 -11.14 -14.94
N LEU A 30 -5.85 -10.83 -15.73
CA LEU A 30 -5.74 -9.59 -16.50
C LEU A 30 -6.25 -9.77 -17.93
N PRO A 31 -6.77 -8.69 -18.58
CA PRO A 31 -7.06 -8.70 -20.00
C PRO A 31 -5.84 -9.07 -20.83
N ASP A 32 -6.04 -9.75 -21.97
CA ASP A 32 -4.96 -10.28 -22.82
C ASP A 32 -3.93 -9.21 -23.20
N ALA A 33 -4.38 -8.02 -23.60
CA ALA A 33 -3.48 -6.92 -23.93
C ALA A 33 -2.58 -6.53 -22.77
N ARG A 34 -3.15 -6.41 -21.56
CA ARG A 34 -2.38 -6.06 -20.32
C ARG A 34 -1.44 -7.17 -19.91
N ARG A 35 -1.84 -8.43 -20.10
CA ARG A 35 -1.00 -9.61 -19.77
C ARG A 35 0.33 -9.55 -20.50
N VAL A 36 0.34 -9.29 -21.80
CA VAL A 36 1.57 -9.21 -22.62
C VAL A 36 2.53 -8.15 -22.06
N PHE A 37 2.03 -6.96 -21.69
CA PHE A 37 2.86 -5.91 -21.09
C PHE A 37 3.39 -6.34 -19.72
N CYS A 38 2.56 -6.95 -18.87
CA CYS A 38 2.98 -7.42 -17.56
C CYS A 38 4.05 -8.51 -17.64
N GLU A 39 3.95 -9.45 -18.58
CA GLU A 39 4.95 -10.49 -18.82
C GLU A 39 6.32 -9.89 -19.18
N GLN A 40 6.34 -8.86 -20.02
CA GLN A 40 7.58 -8.15 -20.40
C GLN A 40 8.17 -7.41 -19.19
N ASP A 41 7.34 -6.70 -18.42
CA ASP A 41 7.79 -5.93 -17.26
C ASP A 41 8.28 -6.81 -16.11
N LEU A 42 7.70 -7.99 -15.91
CA LEU A 42 8.14 -8.95 -14.90
C LEU A 42 9.61 -9.38 -15.09
N ASN A 43 10.11 -9.39 -16.33
CA ASN A 43 11.51 -9.71 -16.63
C ASN A 43 12.52 -8.70 -16.04
N ARG A 44 12.08 -7.51 -15.65
CA ARG A 44 12.92 -6.50 -15.00
C ARG A 44 13.24 -6.82 -13.55
N PHE A 45 12.48 -7.71 -12.92
CA PHE A 45 12.64 -8.08 -11.52
C PHE A 45 13.40 -9.39 -11.36
N VAL A 46 14.46 -9.38 -10.55
CA VAL A 46 15.22 -10.58 -10.18
C VAL A 46 14.47 -11.36 -9.07
N SER A 47 13.82 -10.66 -8.15
CA SER A 47 13.17 -11.27 -6.99
C SER A 47 11.74 -11.71 -7.31
N GLU A 48 11.45 -12.99 -7.11
CA GLU A 48 10.09 -13.55 -7.26
C GLU A 48 9.08 -12.84 -6.34
N ARG A 49 9.50 -12.50 -5.13
CA ARG A 49 8.67 -11.72 -4.20
C ARG A 49 8.28 -10.37 -4.82
N ARG A 50 9.21 -9.65 -5.44
CA ARG A 50 8.94 -8.35 -6.09
C ARG A 50 8.05 -8.51 -7.30
N LYS A 51 8.20 -9.58 -8.08
CA LYS A 51 7.29 -9.91 -9.20
C LYS A 51 5.86 -10.10 -8.67
N MET A 52 5.71 -10.88 -7.60
CA MET A 52 4.39 -11.14 -6.98
C MET A 52 3.75 -9.85 -6.46
N GLU A 53 4.48 -9.03 -5.70
CA GLU A 53 4.01 -7.75 -5.18
C GLU A 53 3.57 -6.83 -6.33
N TRP A 54 4.40 -6.69 -7.35
CA TRP A 54 4.17 -5.81 -8.49
C TRP A 54 2.96 -6.23 -9.32
N LEU A 55 2.83 -7.52 -9.61
CA LEU A 55 1.73 -8.07 -10.41
C LEU A 55 0.42 -8.06 -9.63
N SER A 56 0.44 -8.44 -8.35
CA SER A 56 -0.74 -8.44 -7.48
C SER A 56 -1.38 -7.05 -7.34
N VAL A 57 -0.57 -5.99 -7.29
CA VAL A 57 -1.08 -4.60 -7.30
C VAL A 57 -1.89 -4.31 -8.56
N ARG A 58 -1.44 -4.75 -9.74
CA ARG A 58 -2.12 -4.53 -11.03
C ARG A 58 -3.40 -5.35 -11.14
N VAL A 59 -3.34 -6.60 -10.71
CA VAL A 59 -4.53 -7.47 -10.62
C VAL A 59 -5.56 -6.88 -9.67
N LEU A 60 -5.12 -6.39 -8.50
CA LEU A 60 -6.00 -5.76 -7.53
C LEU A 60 -6.65 -4.49 -8.10
N LEU A 61 -5.86 -3.62 -8.75
CA LEU A 61 -6.37 -2.40 -9.38
C LEU A 61 -7.42 -2.73 -10.45
N TYR A 62 -7.15 -3.72 -11.30
CA TYR A 62 -8.11 -4.20 -12.30
C TYR A 62 -9.38 -4.78 -11.65
N ALA A 63 -9.23 -5.56 -10.58
CA ALA A 63 -10.38 -6.11 -9.85
C ALA A 63 -11.27 -5.02 -9.23
N MET A 64 -10.65 -3.91 -8.76
CA MET A 64 -11.39 -2.78 -8.17
C MET A 64 -12.15 -1.96 -9.21
N LEU A 65 -11.56 -1.70 -10.38
CA LEU A 65 -12.10 -0.77 -11.36
C LEU A 65 -12.80 -1.46 -12.53
N GLN A 66 -12.48 -2.72 -12.83
CA GLN A 66 -12.87 -3.44 -14.06
C GLN A 66 -12.44 -2.68 -15.32
N GLU A 67 -11.43 -1.83 -15.18
CA GLU A 67 -10.81 -1.04 -16.24
C GLU A 67 -9.30 -1.24 -16.22
N ASP A 68 -8.70 -1.24 -17.40
CA ASP A 68 -7.25 -1.31 -17.52
C ASP A 68 -6.62 0.06 -17.27
N LYS A 69 -5.96 0.20 -16.14
CA LYS A 69 -5.27 1.43 -15.73
C LYS A 69 -3.76 1.19 -15.61
N GLU A 70 -3.00 2.14 -16.11
CA GLU A 70 -1.55 2.10 -16.04
C GLU A 70 -1.03 2.87 -14.82
N ILE A 71 -0.08 2.25 -14.10
CA ILE A 71 0.58 2.85 -12.94
C ILE A 71 1.96 3.35 -13.37
N GLY A 72 2.15 4.65 -13.34
CA GLY A 72 3.44 5.31 -13.43
C GLY A 72 4.05 5.57 -12.04
N TYR A 73 5.33 5.95 -12.01
CA TYR A 73 6.03 6.32 -10.78
C TYR A 73 6.78 7.64 -10.99
N SER A 74 6.67 8.57 -10.05
CA SER A 74 7.44 9.81 -10.05
C SER A 74 8.94 9.53 -9.82
N PRO A 75 9.84 10.53 -10.03
CA PRO A 75 11.26 10.39 -9.69
C PRO A 75 11.51 10.00 -8.23
N GLU A 76 10.63 10.38 -7.31
CA GLU A 76 10.65 10.05 -5.89
C GLU A 76 10.06 8.66 -5.59
N GLY A 77 9.59 7.93 -6.62
CA GLY A 77 9.01 6.60 -6.49
C GLY A 77 7.54 6.56 -6.08
N LYS A 78 6.82 7.69 -6.12
CA LYS A 78 5.39 7.73 -5.80
C LYS A 78 4.56 7.21 -6.97
N PRO A 79 3.59 6.30 -6.72
CA PRO A 79 2.69 5.82 -7.76
C PRO A 79 1.69 6.90 -8.17
N TYR A 80 1.36 6.92 -9.46
CA TYR A 80 0.24 7.67 -10.01
C TYR A 80 -0.41 6.89 -11.15
N LEU A 81 -1.68 7.16 -11.43
CA LEU A 81 -2.33 6.65 -12.65
C LEU A 81 -2.00 7.56 -13.81
N THR A 82 -1.59 7.00 -14.95
CA THR A 82 -1.13 7.80 -16.11
C THR A 82 -2.25 8.65 -16.71
N ASP A 83 -3.50 8.26 -16.52
CA ASP A 83 -4.69 9.01 -16.94
C ASP A 83 -5.21 10.00 -15.88
N HIS A 84 -4.57 10.05 -14.71
CA HIS A 84 -4.92 10.93 -13.58
C HIS A 84 -6.39 10.81 -13.11
N SER A 85 -7.04 9.67 -13.36
CA SER A 85 -8.44 9.44 -12.97
C SER A 85 -8.66 9.37 -11.46
N PHE A 86 -7.66 8.94 -10.71
CA PHE A 86 -7.66 8.87 -9.24
C PHE A 86 -6.27 9.15 -8.69
N PHE A 87 -6.23 9.63 -7.46
CA PHE A 87 -5.03 9.55 -6.62
C PHE A 87 -4.88 8.11 -6.14
N ILE A 88 -3.70 7.53 -6.32
CA ILE A 88 -3.44 6.14 -5.92
C ILE A 88 -2.42 6.08 -4.80
N SER A 89 -2.64 5.22 -3.81
CA SER A 89 -1.67 4.84 -2.79
C SER A 89 -1.55 3.33 -2.71
N ILE A 90 -0.33 2.85 -2.56
CA ILE A 90 -0.01 1.41 -2.56
C ILE A 90 0.79 1.07 -1.31
N SER A 91 0.46 -0.04 -0.69
CA SER A 91 1.25 -0.62 0.38
C SER A 91 1.34 -2.13 0.23
N HIS A 92 2.39 -2.72 0.78
CA HIS A 92 2.56 -4.16 0.78
C HIS A 92 3.29 -4.63 2.04
N THR A 93 2.90 -5.78 2.54
CA THR A 93 3.59 -6.52 3.59
C THR A 93 3.75 -7.98 3.16
N LYS A 94 4.34 -8.83 3.99
CA LYS A 94 4.55 -10.23 3.63
C LYS A 94 3.21 -10.91 3.30
N GLY A 95 3.02 -11.35 2.05
CA GLY A 95 1.83 -12.07 1.59
C GLY A 95 0.61 -11.20 1.29
N TYR A 96 0.70 -9.86 1.37
CA TYR A 96 -0.42 -8.95 1.09
C TYR A 96 0.01 -7.70 0.34
N VAL A 97 -0.86 -7.22 -0.52
CA VAL A 97 -0.80 -5.87 -1.10
C VAL A 97 -2.10 -5.14 -0.85
N ALA A 98 -2.01 -3.82 -0.70
CA ALA A 98 -3.16 -2.94 -0.53
C ALA A 98 -3.08 -1.80 -1.55
N VAL A 99 -4.23 -1.45 -2.13
CA VAL A 99 -4.40 -0.30 -3.03
C VAL A 99 -5.53 0.56 -2.50
N MET A 100 -5.32 1.87 -2.49
CA MET A 100 -6.33 2.89 -2.22
C MET A 100 -6.41 3.85 -3.38
N LEU A 101 -7.63 4.20 -3.78
CA LEU A 101 -7.94 5.19 -4.79
C LEU A 101 -8.82 6.27 -4.17
N ALA A 102 -8.50 7.53 -4.46
CA ALA A 102 -9.28 8.68 -3.99
C ALA A 102 -9.56 9.64 -5.15
N SER A 103 -10.80 10.18 -5.19
CA SER A 103 -11.28 10.97 -6.33
C SER A 103 -10.83 12.44 -6.28
N PHE A 104 -10.78 13.05 -5.10
CA PHE A 104 -10.64 14.52 -5.00
C PHE A 104 -9.32 14.98 -4.35
N THR A 105 -8.77 14.20 -3.44
CA THR A 105 -7.55 14.58 -2.71
C THR A 105 -6.63 13.39 -2.56
N PRO A 106 -5.30 13.60 -2.51
CA PRO A 106 -4.37 12.53 -2.19
C PRO A 106 -4.74 11.83 -0.88
N ALA A 107 -4.71 10.51 -0.88
CA ALA A 107 -4.91 9.68 0.29
C ALA A 107 -3.77 8.66 0.43
N GLY A 108 -3.54 8.17 1.62
CA GLY A 108 -2.50 7.18 1.89
C GLY A 108 -3.06 5.95 2.56
N ILE A 109 -2.56 4.79 2.15
CA ILE A 109 -2.84 3.51 2.79
C ILE A 109 -1.54 2.86 3.24
N ASP A 110 -1.59 2.22 4.41
CA ASP A 110 -0.53 1.35 4.88
C ASP A 110 -1.10 0.03 5.39
N ILE A 111 -0.32 -1.04 5.22
CA ILE A 111 -0.65 -2.38 5.68
C ILE A 111 0.56 -3.02 6.34
N GLU A 112 0.37 -3.50 7.57
CA GLU A 112 1.41 -4.16 8.35
C GLU A 112 0.92 -5.47 8.95
N GLN A 113 1.87 -6.36 9.22
CA GLN A 113 1.61 -7.57 9.98
C GLN A 113 2.08 -7.40 11.41
N TYR A 114 1.38 -8.04 12.35
CA TYR A 114 1.82 -8.11 13.73
C TYR A 114 3.23 -8.68 13.84
N ALA A 115 4.15 -7.89 14.36
CA ALA A 115 5.54 -8.31 14.53
C ALA A 115 6.23 -7.53 15.66
N GLN A 116 6.89 -8.25 16.56
CA GLN A 116 7.66 -7.67 17.67
C GLN A 116 8.83 -6.76 17.21
N ARG A 117 9.21 -6.84 15.92
CA ARG A 117 10.25 -5.98 15.36
C ARG A 117 9.95 -4.48 15.49
N VAL A 118 8.68 -4.10 15.58
CA VAL A 118 8.25 -2.70 15.69
C VAL A 118 8.88 -2.03 16.93
N HIS A 119 9.07 -2.76 18.04
CA HIS A 119 9.71 -2.24 19.25
C HIS A 119 11.17 -1.81 19.03
N LYS A 120 11.88 -2.49 18.11
CA LYS A 120 13.30 -2.20 17.82
C LYS A 120 13.52 -0.97 16.96
N VAL A 121 12.45 -0.49 16.31
CA VAL A 121 12.52 0.63 15.35
C VAL A 121 11.68 1.82 15.79
N SER A 122 11.03 1.75 16.95
CA SER A 122 10.12 2.79 17.46
C SER A 122 10.76 4.17 17.48
N ASP A 123 12.02 4.28 17.92
CA ASP A 123 12.77 5.55 17.99
C ASP A 123 12.96 6.22 16.62
N ARG A 124 12.72 5.50 15.51
CA ARG A 124 12.85 6.04 14.16
C ARG A 124 11.63 6.82 13.70
N TYR A 125 10.47 6.63 14.34
CA TYR A 125 9.23 7.27 13.94
C TYR A 125 8.46 7.92 15.09
N ILE A 126 8.70 7.50 16.35
CA ILE A 126 8.07 8.12 17.51
C ILE A 126 8.91 9.32 17.94
N ARG A 127 8.24 10.45 18.18
CA ARG A 127 8.85 11.66 18.72
C ARG A 127 8.95 11.56 20.24
N SER A 128 9.87 12.32 20.81
CA SER A 128 10.03 12.40 22.27
C SER A 128 8.84 13.04 23.00
N ASP A 129 8.00 13.80 22.26
CA ASP A 129 6.78 14.46 22.76
C ASP A 129 5.49 13.71 22.39
N GLU A 130 5.59 12.48 21.85
CA GLU A 130 4.48 11.58 21.57
C GLU A 130 4.40 10.48 22.62
N GLN A 131 3.17 10.15 23.02
CA GLN A 131 2.89 8.99 23.86
C GLN A 131 2.24 7.91 23.01
N THR A 132 2.79 6.71 23.05
CA THR A 132 2.20 5.53 22.44
C THR A 132 1.45 4.75 23.50
N GLU A 133 0.19 4.43 23.23
CA GLU A 133 -0.66 3.67 24.13
C GLU A 133 -0.85 2.25 23.60
N PRO A 134 -1.00 1.25 24.48
CA PRO A 134 -1.33 -0.09 24.06
C PRO A 134 -2.73 -0.11 23.41
N TYR A 135 -2.86 -0.73 22.25
CA TYR A 135 -4.16 -0.99 21.65
C TYR A 135 -4.69 -2.33 22.17
N GLN A 136 -5.88 -2.33 22.76
CA GLN A 136 -6.49 -3.51 23.40
C GLN A 136 -5.56 -4.22 24.41
N GLY A 137 -4.74 -3.44 25.12
CA GLY A 137 -3.80 -3.97 26.11
C GLY A 137 -2.47 -4.47 25.53
N ASP A 138 -2.25 -4.39 24.23
CA ASP A 138 -1.02 -4.83 23.56
C ASP A 138 -0.24 -3.63 22.98
N MET A 139 0.96 -3.40 23.52
CA MET A 139 1.84 -2.32 23.07
C MET A 139 2.37 -2.54 21.63
N THR A 140 2.53 -3.78 21.19
CA THR A 140 2.95 -4.07 19.82
C THR A 140 1.93 -3.57 18.81
N TRP A 141 0.65 -3.77 19.06
CA TRP A 141 -0.43 -3.21 18.25
C TRP A 141 -0.43 -1.68 18.33
N GLY A 142 -0.26 -1.08 19.50
CA GLY A 142 -0.17 0.37 19.62
C GLY A 142 0.95 0.96 18.77
N LEU A 143 2.14 0.38 18.81
CA LEU A 143 3.29 0.78 18.01
C LEU A 143 3.07 0.59 16.50
N LEU A 144 2.46 -0.54 16.10
CA LEU A 144 2.16 -0.81 14.68
C LEU A 144 1.14 0.17 14.13
N LEU A 145 0.08 0.48 14.87
CA LEU A 145 -0.92 1.46 14.46
C LEU A 145 -0.30 2.85 14.33
N HIS A 146 0.59 3.23 15.26
CA HIS A 146 1.32 4.50 15.21
C HIS A 146 2.23 4.58 13.96
N TRP A 147 2.96 3.50 13.66
CA TRP A 147 3.78 3.36 12.46
C TRP A 147 2.93 3.49 11.19
N SER A 148 1.89 2.66 11.05
CA SER A 148 1.04 2.63 9.85
C SER A 148 0.32 3.96 9.62
N ALA A 149 -0.13 4.64 10.67
CA ALA A 149 -0.75 5.95 10.53
C ALA A 149 0.24 6.98 9.99
N LYS A 150 1.48 7.01 10.47
CA LYS A 150 2.52 7.91 9.96
C LYS A 150 2.91 7.58 8.53
N GLU A 151 3.05 6.30 8.19
CA GLU A 151 3.32 5.85 6.82
C GLU A 151 2.19 6.26 5.85
N ALA A 152 0.93 6.10 6.26
CA ALA A 152 -0.21 6.52 5.46
C ALA A 152 -0.22 8.04 5.23
N VAL A 153 0.06 8.83 6.28
CA VAL A 153 0.18 10.30 6.15
C VAL A 153 1.37 10.68 5.26
N PHE A 154 2.53 10.02 5.45
CA PHE A 154 3.73 10.25 4.64
C PHE A 154 3.48 10.00 3.14
N LYS A 155 2.79 8.91 2.80
CA LYS A 155 2.42 8.58 1.41
C LYS A 155 1.52 9.63 0.76
N ARG A 156 0.75 10.37 1.57
CA ARG A 156 -0.07 11.50 1.10
C ARG A 156 0.73 12.77 0.83
N MET A 157 1.85 12.97 1.53
CA MET A 157 2.63 14.23 1.45
C MET A 157 3.42 14.30 0.13
N GLU A 158 3.46 15.46 -0.50
CA GLU A 158 4.18 15.68 -1.76
C GLU A 158 5.71 15.79 -1.59
N ASN A 159 6.18 16.11 -0.38
CA ASN A 159 7.61 16.33 -0.12
C ASN A 159 8.35 15.06 0.28
N ALA A 160 9.37 14.71 -0.49
CA ALA A 160 10.28 13.59 -0.23
C ALA A 160 11.12 13.73 1.07
N ASP A 161 11.25 14.92 1.62
CA ASP A 161 12.04 15.22 2.84
C ASP A 161 11.28 15.01 4.16
N ALA A 162 10.12 14.37 4.13
CA ALA A 162 9.34 14.16 5.33
C ALA A 162 9.94 13.03 6.17
N ASP A 163 10.63 13.39 7.25
CA ASP A 163 10.97 12.47 8.34
C ASP A 163 9.67 12.14 9.12
N LEU A 164 9.37 10.86 9.32
CA LEU A 164 8.19 10.41 10.09
C LEU A 164 8.15 11.01 11.50
N ARG A 165 9.30 11.40 12.07
CA ARG A 165 9.39 12.13 13.34
C ARG A 165 8.90 13.58 13.24
N LYS A 166 8.74 14.15 12.05
CA LYS A 166 8.12 15.48 11.88
C LYS A 166 6.59 15.41 11.98
N LEU A 167 6.02 14.23 11.80
CA LEU A 167 4.59 13.99 11.96
C LEU A 167 4.30 13.74 13.44
N ARG A 168 3.32 14.46 13.99
CA ARG A 168 2.81 14.25 15.34
C ARG A 168 1.42 13.66 15.29
N LEU A 169 1.25 12.51 15.92
CA LEU A 169 -0.08 11.93 16.16
C LEU A 169 -0.52 12.27 17.57
N THR A 170 -1.75 12.70 17.74
CA THR A 170 -2.26 13.15 19.04
C THR A 170 -2.92 12.03 19.84
N HIS A 171 -3.91 11.35 19.28
CA HIS A 171 -4.55 10.19 19.88
C HIS A 171 -5.11 9.29 18.81
N PHE A 172 -5.09 7.97 19.04
CA PHE A 172 -5.92 7.01 18.35
C PHE A 172 -7.17 6.79 19.21
N ILE A 173 -8.31 7.04 18.63
CA ILE A 173 -9.60 6.75 19.26
C ILE A 173 -9.99 5.33 18.94
#